data_69eb60e9c5796db6180340ae7cc6cc44
#
_entry.id   69eb60e9c5796db6180340ae7cc6cc44
#
_cell.length_a   1.000
_cell.length_b   1.000
_cell.length_c   1.000
_cell.angle_alpha   90.00
_cell.angle_beta   90.00
_cell.angle_gamma   90.00
#
_symmetry.space_group_name_H-M   'P 1'
#
loop_
_entity.id
_entity.type
_entity.pdbx_description
1 polymer ?
#
loop_
_entity_poly.entity_id
_entity_poly.type
_entity_poly.pdbx_seq_one_letter_code
_entity_poly.pdbx_strand_id
1 'polypeptide(L)'
;MTNEYKVHIGTEIQGRIGRCRASVRAAVGDNLRNIAATAGASHARARAPLKQGPSMRFYVYEGYRIFYQIDARTRRVVVLDFGVVPAG
;
A
#
# COMPACT_ATOMS: atom_id res chain seq x y z
N MET A 1 -19.27 11.82 -5.53
CA MET A 1 -18.52 10.56 -5.70
C MET A 1 -17.10 10.73 -5.23
N THR A 2 -16.62 9.81 -4.48
CA THR A 2 -15.25 9.89 -3.97
C THR A 2 -14.34 9.04 -4.85
N ASN A 3 -13.09 9.52 -5.03
CA ASN A 3 -12.04 8.73 -5.69
C ASN A 3 -11.17 8.07 -4.64
N GLU A 4 -11.78 7.72 -3.52
CA GLU A 4 -11.07 7.14 -2.40
C GLU A 4 -10.59 5.73 -2.75
N TYR A 5 -9.31 5.49 -2.45
CA TYR A 5 -8.72 4.17 -2.59
C TYR A 5 -8.78 3.46 -1.25
N LYS A 6 -9.03 2.16 -1.29
CA LYS A 6 -9.07 1.33 -0.10
C LYS A 6 -7.81 0.48 -0.02
N VAL A 7 -7.32 0.27 1.19
CA VAL A 7 -6.18 -0.60 1.43
C VAL A 7 -6.69 -2.02 1.63
N HIS A 8 -6.13 -2.95 0.89
CA HIS A 8 -6.46 -4.37 1.01
C HIS A 8 -5.21 -5.15 1.41
N ILE A 9 -5.29 -5.89 2.50
CA ILE A 9 -4.20 -6.70 3.01
C ILE A 9 -4.73 -8.10 3.24
N GLY A 10 -4.11 -9.08 2.58
CA GLY A 10 -4.52 -10.48 2.75
C GLY A 10 -4.26 -10.97 4.17
N THR A 11 -4.99 -12.00 4.57
CA THR A 11 -4.95 -12.52 5.93
C THR A 11 -3.55 -12.92 6.37
N GLU A 12 -2.80 -13.59 5.50
CA GLU A 12 -1.44 -14.02 5.83
C GLU A 12 -0.52 -12.84 6.11
N ILE A 13 -0.60 -11.83 5.26
CA ILE A 13 0.24 -10.63 5.43
C ILE A 13 -0.19 -9.85 6.66
N GLN A 14 -1.49 -9.74 6.93
CA GLN A 14 -1.98 -9.14 8.15
C GLN A 14 -1.41 -9.82 9.38
N GLY A 15 -1.31 -11.15 9.34
CA GLY A 15 -0.72 -11.91 10.44
C GLY A 15 0.74 -11.57 10.64
N ARG A 16 1.51 -11.43 9.57
CA ARG A 16 2.92 -11.05 9.67
C ARG A 16 3.09 -9.66 10.26
N ILE A 17 2.31 -8.70 9.79
CA ILE A 17 2.34 -7.34 10.33
C ILE A 17 1.94 -7.35 11.79
N GLY A 18 0.94 -8.14 12.15
CA GLY A 18 0.45 -8.23 13.52
C GLY A 18 1.46 -8.77 14.51
N ARG A 19 2.49 -9.48 14.05
CA ARG A 19 3.57 -9.99 14.92
C ARG A 19 4.65 -8.96 15.17
N CYS A 20 4.61 -7.83 14.50
CA CYS A 20 5.59 -6.78 14.69
C CYS A 20 5.25 -5.98 15.94
N ARG A 21 6.25 -5.23 16.45
CA ARG A 21 5.99 -4.32 17.56
C ARG A 21 4.99 -3.24 17.16
N ALA A 22 4.33 -2.66 18.15
CA ALA A 22 3.24 -1.72 17.93
C ALA A 22 3.63 -0.53 17.06
N SER A 23 4.86 -0.02 17.22
CA SER A 23 5.33 1.12 16.42
C SER A 23 5.41 0.79 14.95
N VAL A 24 5.83 -0.43 14.60
CA VAL A 24 5.91 -0.87 13.21
C VAL A 24 4.51 -1.05 12.63
N ARG A 25 3.62 -1.69 13.40
CA ARG A 25 2.24 -1.88 12.95
C ARG A 25 1.57 -0.54 12.65
N ALA A 26 1.73 0.42 13.54
CA ALA A 26 1.12 1.74 13.37
C ALA A 26 1.70 2.46 12.15
N ALA A 27 3.02 2.42 11.99
CA ALA A 27 3.68 3.10 10.88
C ALA A 27 3.29 2.50 9.53
N VAL A 28 3.22 1.18 9.44
CA VAL A 28 2.81 0.52 8.20
C VAL A 28 1.36 0.90 7.85
N GLY A 29 0.47 0.89 8.84
CA GLY A 29 -0.91 1.30 8.63
C GLY A 29 -1.02 2.75 8.17
N ASP A 30 -0.30 3.66 8.82
CA ASP A 30 -0.31 5.07 8.45
C ASP A 30 0.25 5.29 7.04
N ASN A 31 1.35 4.63 6.71
CA ASN A 31 1.97 4.75 5.40
C ASN A 31 1.03 4.27 4.29
N LEU A 32 0.36 3.14 4.51
CA LEU A 32 -0.58 2.61 3.52
C LEU A 32 -1.78 3.53 3.34
N ARG A 33 -2.28 4.12 4.43
CA ARG A 33 -3.37 5.09 4.33
C ARG A 33 -2.94 6.34 3.57
N ASN A 34 -1.71 6.80 3.78
CA ASN A 34 -1.18 7.95 3.05
C ASN A 34 -1.01 7.64 1.57
N ILE A 35 -0.56 6.44 1.24
CA ILE A 35 -0.45 6.00 -0.16
C ILE A 35 -1.82 6.00 -0.81
N ALA A 36 -2.83 5.47 -0.12
CA ALA A 36 -4.19 5.43 -0.64
C ALA A 36 -4.76 6.84 -0.85
N ALA A 37 -4.51 7.74 0.09
CA ALA A 37 -4.97 9.12 -0.01
C ALA A 37 -4.31 9.84 -1.19
N THR A 38 -3.01 9.64 -1.36
CA THR A 38 -2.26 10.24 -2.48
C THR A 38 -2.76 9.69 -3.81
N ALA A 39 -2.99 8.38 -3.89
CA ALA A 39 -3.52 7.76 -5.10
C ALA A 39 -4.91 8.31 -5.44
N GLY A 40 -5.76 8.47 -4.43
CA GLY A 40 -7.09 9.03 -4.62
C GLY A 40 -7.05 10.47 -5.13
N ALA A 41 -6.16 11.28 -4.56
CA ALA A 41 -6.00 12.67 -4.99
C ALA A 41 -5.49 12.75 -6.43
N SER A 42 -4.54 11.90 -6.79
CA SER A 42 -4.01 11.85 -8.16
C SER A 42 -5.08 11.41 -9.15
N HIS A 43 -5.91 10.42 -8.76
CA HIS A 43 -7.01 9.96 -9.59
C HIS A 43 -8.02 11.08 -9.84
N ALA A 44 -8.36 11.82 -8.79
CA ALA A 44 -9.33 12.91 -8.90
C ALA A 44 -8.85 14.04 -9.81
N ARG A 45 -7.52 14.26 -9.89
CA ARG A 45 -6.94 15.31 -10.72
C ARG A 45 -6.62 14.88 -12.14
N ALA A 46 -6.75 13.59 -12.45
CA ALA A 46 -6.38 13.08 -13.76
C ALA A 46 -7.32 13.65 -14.83
N ARG A 47 -6.75 14.24 -15.87
CA ARG A 47 -7.49 14.79 -17.00
C ARG A 47 -7.66 13.79 -18.13
N ALA A 48 -6.90 12.71 -18.08
CA ALA A 48 -6.94 11.63 -19.06
C ALA A 48 -7.12 10.33 -18.30
N PRO A 49 -7.60 9.27 -18.96
CA PRO A 49 -7.71 7.97 -18.32
C PRO A 49 -6.36 7.56 -17.75
N LEU A 50 -6.36 7.07 -16.52
CA LEU A 50 -5.15 6.54 -15.91
C LEU A 50 -4.70 5.30 -16.67
N LYS A 51 -3.41 5.01 -16.60
CA LYS A 51 -2.88 3.83 -17.28
C LYS A 51 -3.61 2.58 -16.83
N GLN A 52 -3.86 1.71 -17.78
CA GLN A 52 -4.45 0.42 -17.48
C GLN A 52 -3.48 -0.43 -16.68
N GLY A 53 -4.04 -1.23 -15.79
CA GLY A 53 -3.25 -2.18 -15.03
C GLY A 53 -2.64 -1.61 -13.77
N PRO A 54 -2.24 -2.50 -12.87
CA PRO A 54 -1.67 -2.11 -11.59
C PRO A 54 -0.22 -1.66 -11.71
N SER A 55 0.16 -0.71 -10.84
CA SER A 55 1.54 -0.26 -10.68
C SER A 55 2.12 -0.92 -9.45
N MET A 56 3.15 -1.75 -9.63
CA MET A 56 3.83 -2.40 -8.52
C MET A 56 4.88 -1.46 -7.94
N ARG A 57 4.91 -1.32 -6.62
CA ARG A 57 5.83 -0.46 -5.91
C ARG A 57 6.27 -1.10 -4.61
N PHE A 58 7.29 -0.52 -3.99
CA PHE A 58 7.68 -0.95 -2.66
C PHE A 58 8.27 0.21 -1.87
N TYR A 59 8.31 0.08 -0.55
CA TYR A 59 9.06 0.97 0.30
C TYR A 59 9.67 0.17 1.46
N VAL A 60 10.66 0.78 2.12
CA VAL A 60 11.34 0.16 3.25
C VAL A 60 11.11 1.02 4.49
N TYR A 61 10.79 0.38 5.61
CA TYR A 61 10.63 1.04 6.89
C TYR A 61 11.27 0.20 7.98
N GLU A 62 12.27 0.73 8.64
CA GLU A 62 12.95 0.09 9.77
C GLU A 62 13.31 -1.38 9.54
N GLY A 63 13.90 -1.68 8.39
CA GLY A 63 14.33 -3.01 8.06
C GLY A 63 13.25 -3.94 7.51
N TYR A 64 12.05 -3.43 7.31
CA TYR A 64 10.98 -4.18 6.67
C TYR A 64 10.73 -3.63 5.27
N ARG A 65 10.40 -4.52 4.35
CA ARG A 65 10.07 -4.15 2.98
C ARG A 65 8.63 -4.50 2.71
N ILE A 66 7.89 -3.53 2.20
CA ILE A 66 6.47 -3.68 1.90
C ILE A 66 6.30 -3.53 0.39
N PHE A 67 5.84 -4.60 -0.26
CA PHE A 67 5.46 -4.54 -1.67
C PHE A 67 3.97 -4.31 -1.77
N TYR A 68 3.58 -3.38 -2.62
CA TYR A 68 2.17 -3.09 -2.82
C TYR A 68 1.92 -2.73 -4.27
N GLN A 69 0.66 -2.73 -4.62
CA GLN A 69 0.19 -2.47 -5.96
C GLN A 69 -0.91 -1.44 -5.89
N ILE A 70 -0.85 -0.44 -6.75
CA ILE A 70 -1.92 0.55 -6.86
C ILE A 70 -2.73 0.18 -8.09
N ASP A 71 -4.00 -0.15 -7.88
CA ASP A 71 -4.91 -0.55 -8.95
C ASP A 71 -5.98 0.53 -9.12
N ALA A 72 -5.81 1.34 -10.17
CA ALA A 72 -6.74 2.43 -10.46
C ALA A 72 -8.12 1.92 -10.90
N ARG A 73 -8.17 0.73 -11.49
CA ARG A 73 -9.44 0.19 -11.99
C ARG A 73 -10.37 -0.17 -10.84
N THR A 74 -9.82 -0.76 -9.80
CA THR A 74 -10.60 -1.16 -8.62
C THR A 74 -10.50 -0.17 -7.48
N ARG A 75 -9.64 0.85 -7.62
CA ARG A 75 -9.37 1.86 -6.60
C ARG A 75 -8.92 1.23 -5.29
N ARG A 76 -7.92 0.38 -5.40
CA ARG A 76 -7.35 -0.32 -4.25
C ARG A 76 -5.85 -0.20 -4.21
N VAL A 77 -5.32 -0.13 -2.99
CA VAL A 77 -3.91 -0.35 -2.72
C VAL A 77 -3.84 -1.74 -2.12
N VAL A 78 -3.22 -2.66 -2.84
CA VAL A 78 -3.16 -4.07 -2.42
C VAL A 78 -1.75 -4.38 -1.95
N VAL A 79 -1.61 -4.84 -0.72
CA VAL A 79 -0.31 -5.24 -0.20
C VAL A 79 -0.02 -6.65 -0.69
N LEU A 80 1.09 -6.78 -1.42
CA LEU A 80 1.47 -8.04 -2.05
C LEU A 80 2.42 -8.87 -1.19
N ASP A 81 3.29 -8.20 -0.44
CA ASP A 81 4.24 -8.90 0.43
C ASP A 81 4.75 -7.97 1.51
N PHE A 82 5.17 -8.57 2.62
CA PHE A 82 5.74 -7.86 3.75
C PHE A 82 6.79 -8.77 4.37
N GLY A 83 8.01 -8.28 4.48
CA GLY A 83 9.08 -9.10 5.02
C GLY A 83 10.27 -8.28 5.46
N VAL A 84 11.22 -8.97 6.09
CA VAL A 84 12.46 -8.35 6.57
C VAL A 84 13.42 -8.19 5.42
N VAL A 85 14.03 -7.00 5.34
CA VAL A 85 15.09 -6.76 4.35
C VAL A 85 16.34 -7.54 4.79
N PRO A 86 16.91 -8.37 3.91
CA PRO A 86 18.11 -9.10 4.27
C PRO A 86 19.25 -8.15 4.64
N ALA A 87 19.97 -8.49 5.70
CA ALA A 87 21.18 -7.77 6.08
C ALA A 87 22.24 -8.11 5.02
N GLY A 88 22.72 -7.05 4.36
CA GLY A 88 23.56 -7.31 3.28
C GLY A 88 24.89 -6.88 3.22
#